data_d69f542618f32894aa7f77d2d8b7cb44
#
_entry.id   d69f542618f32894aa7f77d2d8b7cb44
#
_cell.length_a   1.000
_cell.length_b   1.000
_cell.length_c   1.000
_cell.angle_alpha   90.00
_cell.angle_beta   90.00
_cell.angle_gamma   90.00
#
_symmetry.space_group_name_H-M   'P 1'
#
loop_
_entity.id
_entity.type
_entity.pdbx_description
1 polymer ?
#
loop_
_entity_poly.entity_id
_entity_poly.type
_entity_poly.pdbx_seq_one_letter_code
_entity_poly.pdbx_strand_id
1 'polypeptide(L)'
;ETQADLPGSARHDRVVKVVNTKVQLDPFYAKFVTNKGSGVGEGYWEETIAPGVSTGLDPSTMPHELVNTGTNAFTFKPITYINRLVGDDETNSHPSFVGKKINGAFFHSNRLGFLSDDNVIMSQAGDFFNFYHTTATTITASDPIDLSCSSTRPLQLHAAVPAPNGLVLISQNQQFLIFSESGSLTPRDSRITGLSNFEMDSKIPPVEVGTSFYFVSKTPAFSRVFSYTLTGVNTPPNVVDIAKVVTEYIPSSITDLQSSPQNSFIVLYSETDNTIYYYRFYKAT
;
A
#
# COMPACT_ATOMS: atom_id res chain seq x y z
N GLU A 1 8.36 28.95 -20.54
CA GLU A 1 9.03 28.53 -21.80
C GLU A 1 8.46 27.17 -22.18
N THR A 2 8.27 26.90 -23.46
CA THR A 2 7.88 25.56 -23.91
C THR A 2 9.14 24.70 -24.10
N GLN A 3 8.98 23.39 -24.14
CA GLN A 3 10.12 22.49 -24.37
C GLN A 3 10.87 22.79 -25.67
N ALA A 4 10.15 23.25 -26.71
CA ALA A 4 10.73 23.61 -28.00
C ALA A 4 11.54 24.94 -27.96
N ASP A 5 11.33 25.79 -26.95
CA ASP A 5 12.00 27.06 -26.79
C ASP A 5 13.29 26.96 -25.96
N LEU A 6 13.61 25.76 -25.44
CA LEU A 6 14.77 25.53 -24.60
C LEU A 6 16.07 25.60 -25.43
N PRO A 7 17.04 26.46 -25.03
CA PRO A 7 18.27 26.62 -25.78
C PRO A 7 19.17 25.39 -25.71
N GLY A 8 19.88 25.09 -26.79
CA GLY A 8 20.88 24.01 -26.85
C GLY A 8 22.19 24.33 -26.13
N SER A 9 22.36 25.56 -25.63
CA SER A 9 23.52 26.01 -24.85
C SER A 9 23.07 26.85 -23.65
N ALA A 10 23.49 26.47 -22.46
CA ALA A 10 23.17 27.19 -21.24
C ALA A 10 24.23 26.96 -20.15
N ARG A 11 24.03 27.53 -18.98
CA ARG A 11 24.83 27.27 -17.80
C ARG A 11 24.48 25.92 -17.20
N HIS A 12 25.45 25.13 -16.82
CA HIS A 12 25.28 23.89 -16.07
C HIS A 12 24.43 24.12 -14.81
N ASP A 13 23.55 23.18 -14.48
CA ASP A 13 22.58 23.26 -13.36
C ASP A 13 21.58 24.41 -13.45
N ARG A 14 21.40 25.03 -14.61
CA ARG A 14 20.30 25.98 -14.80
C ARG A 14 18.98 25.22 -14.78
N VAL A 15 18.08 25.57 -13.86
CA VAL A 15 16.74 25.01 -13.76
C VAL A 15 15.71 25.99 -14.34
N VAL A 16 14.77 25.47 -15.11
CA VAL A 16 13.64 26.23 -15.67
C VAL A 16 12.34 25.46 -15.49
N LYS A 17 11.23 26.18 -15.30
CA LYS A 17 9.89 25.59 -15.35
C LYS A 17 9.42 25.58 -16.80
N VAL A 18 9.14 24.40 -17.32
CA VAL A 18 8.61 24.18 -18.67
C VAL A 18 7.10 24.12 -18.59
N VAL A 19 6.42 24.98 -19.33
CA VAL A 19 4.96 25.05 -19.39
C VAL A 19 4.54 24.91 -20.83
N ASN A 20 3.79 23.87 -21.14
CA ASN A 20 3.31 23.66 -22.50
C ASN A 20 1.92 24.30 -22.65
N THR A 21 1.86 25.46 -23.30
CA THR A 21 0.61 26.19 -23.52
C THR A 21 -0.22 25.66 -24.70
N LYS A 22 0.35 24.80 -25.54
CA LYS A 22 -0.31 24.26 -26.75
C LYS A 22 -0.90 22.86 -26.54
N VAL A 23 -0.39 22.12 -25.56
CA VAL A 23 -0.87 20.78 -25.21
C VAL A 23 -1.10 20.79 -23.70
N GLN A 24 -2.20 20.23 -23.24
CA GLN A 24 -2.56 20.18 -21.83
C GLN A 24 -1.68 19.11 -21.13
N LEU A 25 -0.38 19.42 -20.99
CA LEU A 25 0.57 18.64 -20.19
C LEU A 25 0.87 19.44 -18.92
N ASP A 26 1.00 18.72 -17.82
CA ASP A 26 1.38 19.32 -16.56
C ASP A 26 2.76 19.99 -16.68
N PRO A 27 2.96 21.15 -16.05
CA PRO A 27 4.24 21.81 -16.04
C PRO A 27 5.28 20.97 -15.31
N PHE A 28 6.50 20.94 -15.83
CA PHE A 28 7.62 20.23 -15.20
C PHE A 28 8.87 21.10 -15.12
N TYR A 29 9.84 20.67 -14.35
CA TYR A 29 11.11 21.36 -14.21
C TYR A 29 12.19 20.62 -14.99
N ALA A 30 13.01 21.38 -15.71
CA ALA A 30 14.14 20.86 -16.46
C ALA A 30 15.44 21.52 -16.01
N LYS A 31 16.49 20.72 -15.85
CA LYS A 31 17.84 21.13 -15.51
C LYS A 31 18.75 20.95 -16.72
N PHE A 32 19.56 21.95 -16.99
CA PHE A 32 20.53 21.88 -18.09
C PHE A 32 21.82 21.19 -17.65
N VAL A 33 22.23 20.16 -18.38
CA VAL A 33 23.48 19.45 -18.18
C VAL A 33 24.40 19.72 -19.35
N THR A 34 25.50 20.45 -19.11
CA THR A 34 26.52 20.69 -20.16
C THR A 34 27.33 19.45 -20.42
N ASN A 35 27.77 19.23 -21.68
CA ASN A 35 28.59 18.12 -22.07
C ASN A 35 29.91 18.01 -21.27
N LYS A 36 30.39 19.13 -20.72
CA LYS A 36 31.58 19.21 -19.85
C LYS A 36 31.32 18.98 -18.40
N GLY A 37 30.03 18.88 -17.97
CA GLY A 37 29.62 18.77 -16.57
C GLY A 37 29.83 20.03 -15.72
N SER A 38 30.14 21.19 -16.33
CA SER A 38 30.32 22.45 -15.61
C SER A 38 30.33 23.65 -16.56
N GLY A 39 30.19 24.88 -16.02
CA GLY A 39 30.29 26.13 -16.76
C GLY A 39 29.13 26.40 -17.73
N VAL A 40 29.42 27.11 -18.80
CA VAL A 40 28.47 27.43 -19.88
C VAL A 40 28.91 26.71 -21.14
N GLY A 41 27.97 26.09 -21.85
CA GLY A 41 28.28 25.36 -23.09
C GLY A 41 27.09 24.62 -23.66
N GLU A 42 27.34 23.82 -24.67
CA GLU A 42 26.35 22.92 -25.25
C GLU A 42 26.04 21.75 -24.30
N GLY A 43 24.81 21.25 -24.37
CA GLY A 43 24.35 20.17 -23.49
C GLY A 43 22.93 19.77 -23.81
N TYR A 44 22.27 19.15 -22.81
CA TYR A 44 20.90 18.69 -22.91
C TYR A 44 20.11 19.05 -21.65
N TRP A 45 18.79 18.99 -21.77
CA TRP A 45 17.86 19.20 -20.67
C TRP A 45 17.36 17.85 -20.17
N GLU A 46 17.36 17.67 -18.85
CA GLU A 46 16.77 16.52 -18.16
C GLU A 46 15.72 16.97 -17.16
N GLU A 47 14.71 16.16 -16.93
CA GLU A 47 13.72 16.44 -15.87
C GLU A 47 14.41 16.51 -14.51
N THR A 48 13.92 17.41 -13.66
CA THR A 48 14.46 17.61 -12.31
C THR A 48 13.37 18.03 -11.33
N ILE A 49 13.72 18.03 -10.06
CA ILE A 49 12.85 18.54 -9.00
C ILE A 49 12.82 20.08 -9.01
N ALA A 50 11.69 20.63 -8.61
CA ALA A 50 11.55 22.07 -8.40
C ALA A 50 12.54 22.61 -7.34
N PRO A 51 13.13 23.79 -7.56
CA PRO A 51 14.00 24.39 -6.57
C PRO A 51 13.28 24.64 -5.24
N GLY A 52 13.92 24.28 -4.12
CA GLY A 52 13.41 24.53 -2.77
C GLY A 52 12.36 23.52 -2.26
N VAL A 53 12.05 22.50 -3.01
CA VAL A 53 11.13 21.43 -2.62
C VAL A 53 11.88 20.32 -1.88
N SER A 54 11.24 19.73 -0.86
CA SER A 54 11.79 18.58 -0.13
C SER A 54 11.96 17.37 -1.04
N THR A 55 13.11 16.70 -0.97
CA THR A 55 13.45 15.60 -1.88
C THR A 55 13.17 14.23 -1.33
N GLY A 56 13.21 14.02 -0.01
CA GLY A 56 13.24 12.69 0.56
C GLY A 56 12.27 12.46 1.71
N LEU A 57 12.20 11.21 2.11
CA LEU A 57 11.53 10.76 3.33
C LEU A 57 12.54 10.77 4.48
N ASP A 58 12.10 11.10 5.70
CA ASP A 58 12.93 10.99 6.90
C ASP A 58 13.04 9.53 7.33
N PRO A 59 14.21 8.88 7.19
CA PRO A 59 14.36 7.46 7.50
C PRO A 59 14.08 7.12 8.97
N SER A 60 14.19 8.10 9.87
CA SER A 60 13.94 7.89 11.30
C SER A 60 12.47 7.69 11.64
N THR A 61 11.57 8.16 10.79
CA THR A 61 10.11 8.03 10.94
C THR A 61 9.53 6.87 10.13
N MET A 62 10.34 6.24 9.30
CA MET A 62 9.94 5.19 8.37
C MET A 62 10.26 3.79 8.92
N PRO A 63 9.59 2.74 8.43
CA PRO A 63 9.94 1.36 8.75
C PRO A 63 11.42 1.07 8.50
N HIS A 64 11.98 0.23 9.36
CA HIS A 64 13.36 -0.24 9.29
C HIS A 64 13.41 -1.67 8.73
N GLU A 65 14.59 -2.11 8.30
CA GLU A 65 14.83 -3.47 7.85
C GLU A 65 15.63 -4.28 8.87
N LEU A 66 15.29 -5.56 8.96
CA LEU A 66 16.06 -6.55 9.69
C LEU A 66 16.74 -7.48 8.68
N VAL A 67 18.04 -7.33 8.53
CA VAL A 67 18.84 -8.08 7.54
C VAL A 67 19.56 -9.23 8.24
N ASN A 68 19.36 -10.45 7.71
CA ASN A 68 20.18 -11.60 8.13
C ASN A 68 21.57 -11.46 7.50
N THR A 69 22.60 -11.29 8.35
CA THR A 69 24.01 -11.11 7.95
C THR A 69 24.85 -12.35 8.13
N GLY A 70 24.29 -13.46 8.67
CA GLY A 70 24.99 -14.72 8.89
C GLY A 70 24.22 -15.68 9.77
N THR A 71 24.83 -16.80 10.15
CA THR A 71 24.20 -17.77 11.06
C THR A 71 23.96 -17.12 12.43
N ASN A 72 22.66 -16.97 12.79
CA ASN A 72 22.22 -16.31 14.04
C ASN A 72 22.67 -14.84 14.17
N ALA A 73 22.96 -14.15 13.07
CA ALA A 73 23.38 -12.76 13.06
C ALA A 73 22.41 -11.91 12.24
N PHE A 74 21.89 -10.86 12.86
CA PHE A 74 20.96 -9.93 12.24
C PHE A 74 21.40 -8.50 12.49
N THR A 75 21.19 -7.63 11.49
CA THR A 75 21.38 -6.19 11.63
C THR A 75 20.05 -5.48 11.42
N PHE A 76 19.63 -4.70 12.41
CA PHE A 76 18.47 -3.83 12.33
C PHE A 76 18.94 -2.41 11.98
N LYS A 77 18.44 -1.85 10.87
CA LYS A 77 18.89 -0.54 10.37
C LYS A 77 17.77 0.19 9.62
N PRO A 78 17.87 1.54 9.50
CA PRO A 78 16.99 2.29 8.63
C PRO A 78 17.11 1.83 7.18
N ILE A 79 15.99 1.85 6.46
CA ILE A 79 15.95 1.64 5.02
C ILE A 79 16.35 2.94 4.31
N THR A 80 17.15 2.84 3.25
CA THR A 80 17.42 3.96 2.36
C THR A 80 16.31 4.07 1.32
N TYR A 81 15.37 4.99 1.55
CA TYR A 81 14.31 5.29 0.59
C TYR A 81 14.84 6.16 -0.54
N ILE A 82 14.29 5.97 -1.74
CA ILE A 82 14.68 6.76 -2.91
C ILE A 82 14.10 8.17 -2.80
N ASN A 83 14.91 9.14 -3.12
CA ASN A 83 14.52 10.54 -3.11
C ASN A 83 13.67 10.88 -4.35
N ARG A 84 12.79 11.87 -4.22
CA ARG A 84 12.08 12.50 -5.32
C ARG A 84 13.08 13.23 -6.22
N LEU A 85 13.17 12.83 -7.47
CA LEU A 85 14.14 13.35 -8.44
C LEU A 85 13.53 14.33 -9.43
N VAL A 86 12.20 14.31 -9.58
CA VAL A 86 11.47 15.10 -10.57
C VAL A 86 10.18 15.70 -9.98
N GLY A 87 9.68 16.76 -10.60
CA GLY A 87 8.41 17.38 -10.27
C GLY A 87 8.44 18.31 -9.06
N ASP A 88 7.30 18.57 -8.53
CA ASP A 88 7.05 19.43 -7.35
C ASP A 88 5.95 18.80 -6.46
N ASP A 89 5.43 19.57 -5.50
CA ASP A 89 4.40 19.07 -4.58
C ASP A 89 3.04 18.84 -5.23
N GLU A 90 2.82 19.30 -6.48
CA GLU A 90 1.60 19.07 -7.25
C GLU A 90 1.74 17.87 -8.21
N THR A 91 2.87 17.79 -8.93
CA THR A 91 3.09 16.81 -10.01
C THR A 91 3.74 15.50 -9.53
N ASN A 92 4.40 15.54 -8.38
CA ASN A 92 5.00 14.37 -7.74
C ASN A 92 5.01 14.56 -6.23
N SER A 93 3.83 14.59 -5.62
CA SER A 93 3.63 14.89 -4.19
C SER A 93 4.29 13.86 -3.28
N HIS A 94 4.48 14.23 -2.03
CA HIS A 94 4.86 13.25 -1.00
C HIS A 94 3.77 12.18 -0.85
N PRO A 95 4.16 10.91 -0.59
CA PRO A 95 3.21 9.84 -0.29
C PRO A 95 2.29 10.20 0.87
N SER A 96 1.03 9.78 0.80
CA SER A 96 -0.01 10.15 1.78
C SER A 96 0.26 9.70 3.22
N PHE A 97 1.23 8.81 3.45
CA PHE A 97 1.66 8.41 4.79
C PHE A 97 2.61 9.42 5.46
N VAL A 98 3.17 10.39 4.72
CA VAL A 98 4.10 11.39 5.30
C VAL A 98 3.38 12.23 6.34
N GLY A 99 3.94 12.29 7.55
CA GLY A 99 3.33 12.97 8.69
C GLY A 99 2.18 12.23 9.35
N LYS A 100 1.89 11.00 8.93
CA LYS A 100 0.83 10.15 9.47
C LYS A 100 1.38 8.83 9.99
N LYS A 101 0.54 8.08 10.72
CA LYS A 101 0.90 6.77 11.24
C LYS A 101 0.73 5.69 10.16
N ILE A 102 1.74 4.85 9.96
CA ILE A 102 1.63 3.61 9.21
C ILE A 102 1.01 2.55 10.11
N ASN A 103 -0.18 2.05 9.74
CA ASN A 103 -0.95 1.08 10.52
C ASN A 103 -0.66 -0.36 10.11
N GLY A 104 -0.18 -0.59 8.89
CA GLY A 104 0.14 -1.91 8.38
C GLY A 104 1.07 -1.85 7.17
N ALA A 105 1.75 -2.94 6.92
CA ALA A 105 2.59 -3.15 5.75
C ALA A 105 2.21 -4.48 5.10
N PHE A 106 2.29 -4.53 3.79
CA PHE A 106 1.98 -5.72 3.00
C PHE A 106 2.84 -5.78 1.74
N PHE A 107 2.84 -6.92 1.09
CA PHE A 107 3.49 -7.11 -0.20
C PHE A 107 2.49 -7.67 -1.21
N HIS A 108 2.33 -6.99 -2.33
CA HIS A 108 1.40 -7.43 -3.36
C HIS A 108 1.84 -6.96 -4.75
N SER A 109 1.70 -7.82 -5.77
CA SER A 109 2.02 -7.49 -7.18
C SER A 109 3.40 -6.85 -7.36
N ASN A 110 4.42 -7.42 -6.71
CA ASN A 110 5.81 -6.95 -6.74
C ASN A 110 5.99 -5.49 -6.25
N ARG A 111 5.18 -5.07 -5.27
CA ARG A 111 5.20 -3.76 -4.62
C ARG A 111 5.15 -3.92 -3.10
N LEU A 112 5.93 -3.12 -2.40
CA LEU A 112 5.78 -2.92 -0.97
C LEU A 112 4.63 -1.93 -0.74
N GLY A 113 3.67 -2.30 0.10
CA GLY A 113 2.52 -1.46 0.41
C GLY A 113 2.46 -1.05 1.86
N PHE A 114 1.95 0.16 2.12
CA PHE A 114 1.63 0.69 3.44
C PHE A 114 0.17 1.10 3.52
N LEU A 115 -0.39 0.94 4.72
CA LEU A 115 -1.72 1.41 5.07
C LEU A 115 -1.58 2.57 6.04
N SER A 116 -2.17 3.70 5.73
CA SER A 116 -2.12 4.90 6.57
C SER A 116 -3.46 5.62 6.50
N ASP A 117 -4.13 5.76 7.64
CA ASP A 117 -5.52 6.25 7.73
C ASP A 117 -6.42 5.51 6.71
N ASP A 118 -7.00 6.22 5.75
CA ASP A 118 -7.85 5.73 4.67
C ASP A 118 -7.07 5.43 3.36
N ASN A 119 -5.75 5.65 3.36
CA ASN A 119 -4.91 5.49 2.19
C ASN A 119 -4.24 4.12 2.13
N VAL A 120 -4.16 3.59 0.92
CA VAL A 120 -3.29 2.48 0.52
C VAL A 120 -2.21 3.01 -0.42
N ILE A 121 -0.98 2.89 0.00
CA ILE A 121 0.18 3.40 -0.72
C ILE A 121 1.09 2.24 -1.08
N MET A 122 1.40 2.08 -2.36
CA MET A 122 2.25 1.00 -2.87
C MET A 122 3.45 1.60 -3.61
N SER A 123 4.62 1.03 -3.37
CA SER A 123 5.88 1.42 -4.02
C SER A 123 5.84 1.24 -5.53
N GLN A 124 6.85 1.74 -6.22
CA GLN A 124 7.13 1.39 -7.60
C GLN A 124 7.25 -0.14 -7.75
N ALA A 125 6.74 -0.69 -8.86
CA ALA A 125 6.84 -2.12 -9.13
C ALA A 125 8.30 -2.53 -9.34
N GLY A 126 8.77 -3.47 -8.52
CA GLY A 126 10.14 -3.96 -8.56
C GLY A 126 11.15 -3.08 -7.80
N ASP A 127 10.77 -1.88 -7.36
CA ASP A 127 11.59 -1.02 -6.51
C ASP A 127 10.81 -0.68 -5.23
N PHE A 128 11.04 -1.46 -4.18
CA PHE A 128 10.24 -1.45 -2.96
C PHE A 128 10.44 -0.21 -2.08
N PHE A 129 11.49 0.55 -2.33
CA PHE A 129 11.83 1.72 -1.53
C PHE A 129 11.64 3.03 -2.30
N ASN A 130 11.07 2.97 -3.51
CA ASN A 130 10.67 4.13 -4.28
C ASN A 130 9.15 4.37 -4.17
N PHE A 131 8.78 5.52 -3.61
CA PHE A 131 7.40 5.99 -3.48
C PHE A 131 7.13 7.28 -4.27
N TYR A 132 8.01 7.63 -5.20
CA TYR A 132 7.87 8.80 -6.07
C TYR A 132 7.80 8.40 -7.54
N HIS A 133 7.12 9.22 -8.33
CA HIS A 133 7.08 9.05 -9.78
C HIS A 133 8.46 9.24 -10.39
N THR A 134 8.75 8.48 -11.44
CA THR A 134 10.02 8.54 -12.16
C THR A 134 10.10 9.69 -13.15
N THR A 135 8.95 10.21 -13.59
CA THR A 135 8.82 11.37 -14.47
C THR A 135 7.59 12.19 -14.05
N ALA A 136 7.68 13.51 -14.17
CA ALA A 136 6.57 14.42 -13.88
C ALA A 136 5.61 14.61 -15.08
N THR A 137 6.02 14.20 -16.28
CA THR A 137 5.27 14.43 -17.52
C THR A 137 4.30 13.32 -17.86
N THR A 138 4.56 12.08 -17.41
CA THR A 138 3.71 10.93 -17.71
C THR A 138 3.73 9.94 -16.56
N ILE A 139 2.54 9.44 -16.18
CA ILE A 139 2.43 8.35 -15.20
C ILE A 139 2.63 7.02 -15.93
N THR A 140 3.62 6.24 -15.50
CA THR A 140 3.92 4.91 -16.03
C THR A 140 3.19 3.81 -15.27
N ALA A 141 3.05 2.63 -15.85
CA ALA A 141 2.40 1.50 -15.20
C ALA A 141 3.16 1.00 -13.96
N SER A 142 4.47 1.21 -13.91
CA SER A 142 5.32 0.83 -12.79
C SER A 142 5.34 1.83 -11.64
N ASP A 143 4.91 3.07 -11.86
CA ASP A 143 4.96 4.12 -10.83
C ASP A 143 4.19 3.75 -9.56
N PRO A 144 4.49 4.38 -8.42
CA PRO A 144 3.79 4.18 -7.17
C PRO A 144 2.28 4.40 -7.28
N ILE A 145 1.53 3.70 -6.45
CA ILE A 145 0.08 3.83 -6.33
C ILE A 145 -0.23 4.46 -4.97
N ASP A 146 -1.01 5.53 -4.95
CA ASP A 146 -1.49 6.16 -3.73
C ASP A 146 -2.97 6.49 -3.91
N LEU A 147 -3.84 5.73 -3.23
CA LEU A 147 -5.28 5.83 -3.36
C LEU A 147 -5.95 5.87 -2.00
N SER A 148 -7.00 6.67 -1.86
CA SER A 148 -7.82 6.71 -0.65
C SER A 148 -9.13 5.95 -0.81
N CYS A 149 -9.55 5.29 0.27
CA CYS A 149 -10.86 4.68 0.39
C CYS A 149 -11.91 5.74 0.74
N SER A 150 -13.01 5.77 0.03
CA SER A 150 -14.13 6.66 0.35
C SER A 150 -15.14 5.98 1.26
N SER A 151 -15.44 6.57 2.39
CA SER A 151 -16.43 6.09 3.36
C SER A 151 -17.23 7.25 3.95
N THR A 152 -18.47 6.96 4.37
CA THR A 152 -19.30 7.89 5.12
C THR A 152 -19.02 7.90 6.64
N ARG A 153 -18.13 7.03 7.09
CA ARG A 153 -17.70 6.91 8.48
C ARG A 153 -16.20 7.14 8.60
N PRO A 154 -15.69 7.53 9.78
CA PRO A 154 -14.24 7.55 10.00
C PRO A 154 -13.63 6.21 9.65
N LEU A 155 -12.57 6.24 8.86
CA LEU A 155 -11.95 5.07 8.27
C LEU A 155 -10.48 5.01 8.66
N GLN A 156 -10.04 3.84 9.09
CA GLN A 156 -8.64 3.54 9.31
C GLN A 156 -8.37 2.12 8.81
N LEU A 157 -7.50 2.00 7.82
CA LEU A 157 -7.09 0.71 7.27
C LEU A 157 -6.09 0.03 8.21
N HIS A 158 -6.27 -1.25 8.46
CA HIS A 158 -5.43 -2.04 9.37
C HIS A 158 -4.78 -3.25 8.70
N ALA A 159 -5.44 -3.85 7.72
CA ALA A 159 -4.94 -5.04 7.05
C ALA A 159 -5.25 -5.01 5.55
N ALA A 160 -4.41 -5.72 4.80
CA ALA A 160 -4.59 -5.95 3.38
C ALA A 160 -4.40 -7.45 3.11
N VAL A 161 -5.37 -8.06 2.43
CA VAL A 161 -5.40 -9.51 2.17
C VAL A 161 -5.50 -9.74 0.67
N PRO A 162 -4.60 -10.52 0.06
CA PRO A 162 -4.69 -10.88 -1.34
C PRO A 162 -6.02 -11.57 -1.68
N ALA A 163 -6.56 -11.24 -2.84
CA ALA A 163 -7.77 -11.83 -3.37
C ALA A 163 -7.59 -12.17 -4.86
N PRO A 164 -8.38 -13.09 -5.44
CA PRO A 164 -8.21 -13.53 -6.84
C PRO A 164 -8.17 -12.39 -7.87
N ASN A 165 -8.87 -11.29 -7.60
CA ASN A 165 -9.02 -10.17 -8.53
C ASN A 165 -8.46 -8.85 -7.97
N GLY A 166 -7.54 -8.90 -7.00
CA GLY A 166 -6.97 -7.70 -6.40
C GLY A 166 -6.57 -7.88 -4.95
N LEU A 167 -6.77 -6.85 -4.14
CA LEU A 167 -6.40 -6.83 -2.73
C LEU A 167 -7.58 -6.33 -1.90
N VAL A 168 -8.00 -7.10 -0.91
CA VAL A 168 -9.02 -6.67 0.06
C VAL A 168 -8.36 -5.82 1.13
N LEU A 169 -8.82 -4.59 1.25
CA LEU A 169 -8.40 -3.65 2.28
C LEU A 169 -9.42 -3.70 3.42
N ILE A 170 -8.95 -3.83 4.64
CA ILE A 170 -9.80 -4.05 5.79
C ILE A 170 -9.61 -2.92 6.79
N SER A 171 -10.71 -2.26 7.11
CA SER A 171 -10.82 -1.34 8.24
C SER A 171 -11.59 -1.96 9.39
N GLN A 172 -11.67 -1.26 10.50
CA GLN A 172 -12.45 -1.72 11.67
C GLN A 172 -13.93 -1.97 11.34
N ASN A 173 -14.53 -1.20 10.41
CA ASN A 173 -15.98 -1.21 10.19
C ASN A 173 -16.38 -1.54 8.74
N GLN A 174 -15.43 -1.60 7.82
CA GLN A 174 -15.73 -1.75 6.40
C GLN A 174 -14.58 -2.45 5.66
N GLN A 175 -14.93 -3.20 4.62
CA GLN A 175 -13.99 -3.85 3.71
C GLN A 175 -14.12 -3.24 2.33
N PHE A 176 -12.98 -3.07 1.66
CA PHE A 176 -12.86 -2.54 0.30
C PHE A 176 -12.06 -3.50 -0.57
N LEU A 177 -12.23 -3.40 -1.87
CA LEU A 177 -11.40 -4.08 -2.85
C LEU A 177 -10.68 -3.04 -3.70
N ILE A 178 -9.35 -3.11 -3.71
CA ILE A 178 -8.57 -2.48 -4.77
C ILE A 178 -8.37 -3.50 -5.88
N PHE A 179 -8.71 -3.11 -7.10
CA PHE A 179 -8.67 -3.97 -8.28
C PHE A 179 -8.34 -3.16 -9.54
N SER A 180 -8.02 -3.87 -10.61
CA SER A 180 -7.88 -3.31 -11.94
C SER A 180 -8.62 -4.19 -12.93
N GLU A 181 -9.29 -3.58 -13.91
CA GLU A 181 -9.97 -4.31 -14.99
C GLU A 181 -8.98 -5.04 -15.90
N SER A 182 -7.76 -4.53 -16.03
CA SER A 182 -6.69 -5.18 -16.78
C SER A 182 -6.02 -6.35 -16.05
N GLY A 183 -6.39 -6.59 -14.78
CA GLY A 183 -5.80 -7.62 -13.92
C GLY A 183 -4.45 -7.26 -13.31
N SER A 184 -3.87 -6.12 -13.68
CA SER A 184 -2.60 -5.62 -13.13
C SER A 184 -2.80 -4.27 -12.47
N LEU A 185 -2.42 -4.14 -11.20
CA LEU A 185 -2.54 -2.87 -10.49
C LEU A 185 -1.53 -1.85 -11.02
N THR A 186 -2.04 -0.78 -11.60
CA THR A 186 -1.27 0.37 -12.08
C THR A 186 -1.84 1.67 -11.51
N PRO A 187 -1.08 2.77 -11.44
CA PRO A 187 -1.60 4.03 -10.90
C PRO A 187 -2.84 4.56 -11.65
N ARG A 188 -2.94 4.28 -12.95
CA ARG A 188 -4.05 4.78 -13.78
C ARG A 188 -5.30 3.90 -13.72
N ASP A 189 -5.13 2.58 -13.63
CA ASP A 189 -6.24 1.62 -13.78
C ASP A 189 -6.75 1.08 -12.45
N SER A 190 -6.01 1.29 -11.35
CA SER A 190 -6.45 0.84 -10.04
C SER A 190 -7.68 1.60 -9.56
N ARG A 191 -8.65 0.88 -9.04
CA ARG A 191 -9.91 1.40 -8.50
C ARG A 191 -10.18 0.77 -7.15
N ILE A 192 -10.83 1.53 -6.27
CA ILE A 192 -11.28 1.05 -4.97
C ILE A 192 -12.81 1.05 -4.95
N THR A 193 -13.39 -0.06 -4.52
CA THR A 193 -14.82 -0.22 -4.29
C THR A 193 -15.10 -0.76 -2.90
N GLY A 194 -16.20 -0.31 -2.28
CA GLY A 194 -16.68 -0.89 -1.02
C GLY A 194 -17.27 -2.29 -1.25
N LEU A 195 -16.92 -3.24 -0.41
CA LEU A 195 -17.41 -4.63 -0.47
C LEU A 195 -18.49 -4.90 0.55
N SER A 196 -18.25 -4.54 1.81
CA SER A 196 -19.09 -4.93 2.95
C SER A 196 -18.80 -4.09 4.19
N ASN A 197 -19.69 -4.17 5.18
CA ASN A 197 -19.62 -3.41 6.42
C ASN A 197 -19.63 -4.35 7.63
N PHE A 198 -18.64 -5.23 7.72
CA PHE A 198 -18.45 -6.09 8.89
C PHE A 198 -17.45 -5.44 9.86
N GLU A 199 -17.76 -5.51 11.15
CA GLU A 199 -16.84 -5.07 12.19
C GLU A 199 -15.74 -6.11 12.40
N MET A 200 -14.49 -5.66 12.49
CA MET A 200 -13.31 -6.47 12.74
C MET A 200 -12.53 -5.90 13.92
N ASP A 201 -11.98 -6.77 14.76
CA ASP A 201 -11.00 -6.35 15.77
C ASP A 201 -9.66 -6.01 15.08
N SER A 202 -9.31 -4.73 15.07
CA SER A 202 -8.08 -4.23 14.43
C SER A 202 -6.78 -4.72 15.07
N LYS A 203 -6.85 -5.29 16.27
CA LYS A 203 -5.68 -5.84 16.98
C LYS A 203 -5.34 -7.27 16.56
N ILE A 204 -6.30 -7.97 15.95
CA ILE A 204 -6.15 -9.35 15.51
C ILE A 204 -6.10 -9.35 13.98
N PRO A 205 -4.92 -9.55 13.37
CA PRO A 205 -4.81 -9.56 11.92
C PRO A 205 -5.63 -10.71 11.32
N PRO A 206 -6.24 -10.50 10.15
CA PRO A 206 -6.92 -11.57 9.44
C PRO A 206 -5.92 -12.62 8.94
N VAL A 207 -6.35 -13.87 8.83
CA VAL A 207 -5.53 -14.97 8.33
C VAL A 207 -6.15 -15.61 7.09
N GLU A 208 -5.29 -16.05 6.17
CA GLU A 208 -5.69 -16.68 4.92
C GLU A 208 -5.73 -18.20 5.04
N VAL A 209 -6.76 -18.83 4.45
CA VAL A 209 -6.85 -20.27 4.27
C VAL A 209 -7.44 -20.55 2.89
N GLY A 210 -6.61 -20.93 1.95
CA GLY A 210 -7.00 -21.17 0.56
C GLY A 210 -7.47 -19.88 -0.13
N THR A 211 -8.73 -19.83 -0.58
CA THR A 211 -9.35 -18.69 -1.25
C THR A 211 -10.16 -17.79 -0.31
N SER A 212 -10.19 -18.13 0.96
CA SER A 212 -10.93 -17.40 1.99
C SER A 212 -9.96 -16.80 3.02
N PHE A 213 -10.37 -15.74 3.65
CA PHE A 213 -9.69 -15.25 4.84
C PHE A 213 -10.65 -15.23 6.03
N TYR A 214 -10.08 -15.25 7.23
CA TYR A 214 -10.81 -15.32 8.48
C TYR A 214 -10.41 -14.13 9.35
N PHE A 215 -11.40 -13.55 10.02
CA PHE A 215 -11.17 -12.46 10.95
C PHE A 215 -12.08 -12.57 12.17
N VAL A 216 -11.66 -11.91 13.24
CA VAL A 216 -12.39 -11.88 14.51
C VAL A 216 -13.14 -10.58 14.63
N SER A 217 -14.42 -10.68 15.05
CA SER A 217 -15.24 -9.56 15.48
C SER A 217 -15.62 -9.76 16.95
N LYS A 218 -15.27 -8.80 17.79
CA LYS A 218 -15.55 -8.89 19.23
C LYS A 218 -16.84 -8.19 19.62
N THR A 219 -17.60 -8.85 20.46
CA THR A 219 -18.66 -8.23 21.27
C THR A 219 -18.18 -8.12 22.73
N PRO A 220 -18.83 -7.36 23.60
CA PRO A 220 -18.44 -7.30 25.01
C PRO A 220 -18.43 -8.66 25.72
N ALA A 221 -19.28 -9.60 25.29
CA ALA A 221 -19.44 -10.90 25.95
C ALA A 221 -18.66 -12.05 25.26
N PHE A 222 -18.55 -12.03 23.95
CA PHE A 222 -17.96 -13.12 23.17
C PHE A 222 -17.35 -12.63 21.84
N SER A 223 -16.56 -13.49 21.19
CA SER A 223 -15.99 -13.26 19.87
C SER A 223 -16.73 -14.05 18.82
N ARG A 224 -16.86 -13.47 17.63
CA ARG A 224 -17.29 -14.13 16.41
C ARG A 224 -16.12 -14.31 15.46
N VAL A 225 -16.13 -15.37 14.70
CA VAL A 225 -15.13 -15.64 13.66
C VAL A 225 -15.83 -15.73 12.33
N PHE A 226 -15.47 -14.84 11.43
CA PHE A 226 -16.04 -14.80 10.09
C PHE A 226 -15.10 -15.43 9.08
N SER A 227 -15.65 -16.33 8.26
CA SER A 227 -15.07 -16.77 7.01
C SER A 227 -15.52 -15.82 5.92
N TYR A 228 -14.59 -15.25 5.17
CA TYR A 228 -14.84 -14.29 4.12
C TYR A 228 -14.27 -14.80 2.80
N THR A 229 -15.14 -15.00 1.82
CA THR A 229 -14.75 -15.50 0.50
C THR A 229 -15.21 -14.56 -0.58
N LEU A 230 -14.26 -14.09 -1.41
CA LEU A 230 -14.52 -13.25 -2.56
C LEU A 230 -14.50 -14.11 -3.82
N THR A 231 -15.59 -14.08 -4.60
CA THR A 231 -15.72 -14.86 -5.84
C THR A 231 -15.56 -14.03 -7.10
N GLY A 232 -15.63 -12.69 -6.99
CA GLY A 232 -15.45 -11.76 -8.12
C GLY A 232 -15.55 -10.31 -7.69
N VAL A 233 -15.16 -9.39 -8.58
CA VAL A 233 -15.12 -7.94 -8.32
C VAL A 233 -16.53 -7.36 -8.11
N ASN A 234 -17.49 -7.83 -8.91
CA ASN A 234 -18.88 -7.34 -8.91
C ASN A 234 -19.84 -8.28 -8.15
N THR A 235 -19.31 -9.24 -7.42
CA THR A 235 -20.09 -10.21 -6.68
C THR A 235 -19.99 -9.92 -5.18
N PRO A 236 -21.10 -9.82 -4.45
CA PRO A 236 -21.06 -9.68 -3.01
C PRO A 236 -20.21 -10.80 -2.37
N PRO A 237 -19.40 -10.49 -1.37
CA PRO A 237 -18.61 -11.50 -0.67
C PRO A 237 -19.54 -12.49 0.04
N ASN A 238 -19.14 -13.75 0.06
CA ASN A 238 -19.79 -14.74 0.92
C ASN A 238 -19.16 -14.65 2.31
N VAL A 239 -19.94 -14.22 3.29
CA VAL A 239 -19.47 -14.03 4.68
C VAL A 239 -20.26 -14.92 5.61
N VAL A 240 -19.58 -15.83 6.27
CA VAL A 240 -20.19 -16.83 7.16
C VAL A 240 -19.58 -16.73 8.55
N ASP A 241 -20.42 -16.54 9.57
CA ASP A 241 -20.01 -16.70 10.96
C ASP A 241 -19.87 -18.18 11.28
N ILE A 242 -18.65 -18.67 11.40
CA ILE A 242 -18.36 -20.08 11.66
C ILE A 242 -18.64 -20.48 13.11
N ALA A 243 -18.73 -19.53 14.02
CA ALA A 243 -19.07 -19.79 15.43
C ALA A 243 -20.57 -19.74 15.70
N LYS A 244 -21.42 -19.46 14.70
CA LYS A 244 -22.87 -19.25 14.86
C LYS A 244 -23.61 -20.45 15.45
N VAL A 245 -23.11 -21.66 15.22
CA VAL A 245 -23.76 -22.90 15.71
C VAL A 245 -23.66 -23.03 17.22
N VAL A 246 -22.56 -22.56 17.81
CA VAL A 246 -22.33 -22.53 19.26
C VAL A 246 -22.04 -21.09 19.64
N THR A 247 -23.10 -20.30 19.79
CA THR A 247 -23.01 -18.90 20.19
C THR A 247 -22.36 -18.80 21.58
N GLU A 248 -21.56 -17.76 21.80
CA GLU A 248 -20.85 -17.47 23.06
C GLU A 248 -19.77 -18.50 23.45
N TYR A 249 -19.41 -19.43 22.56
CA TYR A 249 -18.39 -20.42 22.84
C TYR A 249 -16.99 -19.82 22.89
N ILE A 250 -16.71 -18.81 22.05
CA ILE A 250 -15.42 -18.15 21.95
C ILE A 250 -15.46 -16.87 22.78
N PRO A 251 -14.66 -16.74 23.88
CA PRO A 251 -14.70 -15.57 24.73
C PRO A 251 -14.23 -14.30 24.04
N SER A 252 -14.56 -13.15 24.60
CA SER A 252 -14.10 -11.84 24.11
C SER A 252 -12.59 -11.59 24.36
N SER A 253 -11.95 -12.44 25.15
CA SER A 253 -10.52 -12.38 25.54
C SER A 253 -9.55 -12.87 24.47
N ILE A 254 -10.01 -13.28 23.29
CA ILE A 254 -9.13 -13.71 22.20
C ILE A 254 -8.16 -12.60 21.83
N THR A 255 -6.88 -12.94 21.73
CA THR A 255 -5.79 -12.01 21.43
C THR A 255 -5.08 -12.29 20.10
N ASP A 256 -5.22 -13.52 19.58
CA ASP A 256 -4.54 -13.91 18.34
C ASP A 256 -5.34 -14.92 17.54
N LEU A 257 -5.13 -14.91 16.22
CA LEU A 257 -5.71 -15.82 15.24
C LEU A 257 -4.60 -16.28 14.29
N GLN A 258 -4.44 -17.60 14.18
CA GLN A 258 -3.45 -18.20 13.30
C GLN A 258 -4.09 -19.26 12.40
N SER A 259 -3.47 -19.57 11.27
CA SER A 259 -3.98 -20.55 10.31
C SER A 259 -2.93 -21.52 9.84
N SER A 260 -3.38 -22.70 9.43
CA SER A 260 -2.59 -23.66 8.65
C SER A 260 -3.34 -24.04 7.39
N PRO A 261 -3.04 -23.40 6.25
CA PRO A 261 -3.71 -23.68 4.98
C PRO A 261 -3.53 -25.13 4.53
N GLN A 262 -2.37 -25.74 4.76
CA GLN A 262 -2.08 -27.13 4.38
C GLN A 262 -2.93 -28.14 5.15
N ASN A 263 -3.16 -27.87 6.45
CA ASN A 263 -3.92 -28.77 7.32
C ASN A 263 -5.38 -28.34 7.46
N SER A 264 -5.80 -27.30 6.77
CA SER A 264 -7.17 -26.78 6.74
C SER A 264 -7.74 -26.51 8.14
N PHE A 265 -7.03 -25.73 8.95
CA PHE A 265 -7.52 -25.31 10.26
C PHE A 265 -7.12 -23.86 10.60
N ILE A 266 -7.86 -23.30 11.53
CA ILE A 266 -7.51 -22.08 12.24
C ILE A 266 -7.46 -22.34 13.74
N VAL A 267 -6.65 -21.54 14.42
CA VAL A 267 -6.47 -21.57 15.88
C VAL A 267 -6.66 -20.17 16.43
N LEU A 268 -7.47 -20.04 17.46
CA LEU A 268 -7.59 -18.81 18.22
C LEU A 268 -6.99 -19.02 19.60
N TYR A 269 -6.31 -18.00 20.08
CA TYR A 269 -5.63 -18.02 21.36
C TYR A 269 -6.09 -16.87 22.26
N SER A 270 -6.25 -17.16 23.56
CA SER A 270 -6.54 -16.19 24.60
C SER A 270 -5.44 -16.21 25.64
N GLU A 271 -4.75 -15.10 25.82
CA GLU A 271 -3.70 -14.97 26.84
C GLU A 271 -4.24 -15.06 28.26
N THR A 272 -5.47 -14.59 28.50
CA THR A 272 -6.08 -14.55 29.82
C THR A 272 -6.55 -15.92 30.31
N ASP A 273 -7.05 -16.75 29.40
CA ASP A 273 -7.69 -18.02 29.74
C ASP A 273 -6.78 -19.22 29.51
N ASN A 274 -5.56 -19.02 28.97
CA ASN A 274 -4.63 -20.07 28.55
C ASN A 274 -5.30 -21.18 27.71
N THR A 275 -6.31 -20.78 26.92
CA THR A 275 -7.15 -21.69 26.16
C THR A 275 -6.90 -21.51 24.67
N ILE A 276 -6.84 -22.62 23.96
CA ILE A 276 -6.71 -22.65 22.50
C ILE A 276 -8.02 -23.18 21.93
N TYR A 277 -8.62 -22.41 21.03
CA TYR A 277 -9.79 -22.81 20.27
C TYR A 277 -9.33 -23.26 18.89
N TYR A 278 -9.65 -24.50 18.56
CA TYR A 278 -9.24 -25.14 17.31
C TYR A 278 -10.45 -25.40 16.42
N TYR A 279 -10.42 -24.89 15.18
CA TYR A 279 -11.46 -25.14 14.19
C TYR A 279 -10.84 -25.72 12.92
N ARG A 280 -11.29 -26.92 12.54
CA ARG A 280 -10.84 -27.64 11.36
C ARG A 280 -11.92 -27.64 10.28
N PHE A 281 -11.51 -27.31 9.04
CA PHE A 281 -12.39 -27.37 7.88
C PHE A 281 -12.34 -28.78 7.28
N TYR A 282 -13.49 -29.34 7.03
CA TYR A 282 -13.61 -30.52 6.19
C TYR A 282 -14.16 -30.03 4.85
N LYS A 283 -13.38 -30.12 3.76
CA LYS A 283 -13.95 -30.03 2.42
C LYS A 283 -14.81 -31.25 2.23
N ALA A 284 -16.12 -31.08 2.03
CA ALA A 284 -16.92 -32.10 1.40
C ALA A 284 -16.37 -32.29 -0.02
N THR A 285 -15.83 -33.46 -0.29
CA THR A 285 -15.38 -33.91 -1.62
C THR A 285 -16.59 -34.05 -2.56
#